data_3b088e47b599aea8417df3e89e2c342b
#
_entry.id   3b088e47b599aea8417df3e89e2c342b
#
_cell.length_a   1.000
_cell.length_b   1.000
_cell.length_c   1.000
_cell.angle_alpha   90.00
_cell.angle_beta   90.00
_cell.angle_gamma   90.00
#
_symmetry.space_group_name_H-M   'P 1'
#
loop_
_entity.id
_entity.type
_entity.pdbx_description
1 polymer ?
#
loop_
_entity_poly.entity_id
_entity_poly.type
_entity_poly.pdbx_seq_one_letter_code
_entity_poly.pdbx_strand_id
1 'polypeptide(L)'
;MIKYLKLFNAIRIEILNNFRRRLQSVQWRLDNKHNYTSLSKNVKDSKIIKVGNFSYGEINAESFENKDEKLIIGNFVSIAPNVLFILGGNHQIDTFTCYPLKAQFLEPYCNEDAQTKGPIIVEDEVWIGNNVIVMSGIKIGKGAIVAAGSVVTKDIPPFAIVGGNPAKFIKWRFSEELISIRNEMDLTTIELTTIKENIDLFYKPLDINTIDLIKKL
;
A
#
# COMPACT_ATOMS: atom_id res chain seq x y z
N MET A 1 -5.16 -15.81 43.72
CA MET A 1 -4.57 -14.43 43.69
C MET A 1 -3.72 -14.18 42.45
N ILE A 2 -2.68 -14.97 42.18
CA ILE A 2 -1.78 -14.81 41.02
C ILE A 2 -2.49 -14.83 39.65
N LYS A 3 -3.50 -15.71 39.46
CA LYS A 3 -4.27 -15.81 38.20
C LYS A 3 -5.06 -14.54 37.91
N TYR A 4 -5.68 -13.94 38.93
CA TYR A 4 -6.43 -12.69 38.76
C TYR A 4 -5.53 -11.48 38.49
N LEU A 5 -4.34 -11.45 39.08
CA LEU A 5 -3.34 -10.40 38.82
C LEU A 5 -2.84 -10.48 37.38
N LYS A 6 -2.57 -11.69 36.85
CA LYS A 6 -2.19 -11.91 35.45
C LYS A 6 -3.30 -11.46 34.49
N LEU A 7 -4.56 -11.82 34.79
CA LEU A 7 -5.72 -11.41 33.98
C LEU A 7 -5.88 -9.88 33.99
N PHE A 8 -5.78 -9.24 35.15
CA PHE A 8 -5.86 -7.78 35.27
C PHE A 8 -4.76 -7.08 34.44
N ASN A 9 -3.51 -7.58 34.53
CA ASN A 9 -2.41 -7.05 33.72
C ASN A 9 -2.62 -7.23 32.22
N ALA A 10 -3.15 -8.38 31.78
CA ALA A 10 -3.48 -8.61 30.37
C ALA A 10 -4.54 -7.62 29.86
N ILE A 11 -5.63 -7.44 30.60
CA ILE A 11 -6.68 -6.46 30.28
C ILE A 11 -6.12 -5.05 30.22
N ARG A 12 -5.30 -4.66 31.21
CA ARG A 12 -4.66 -3.34 31.23
C ARG A 12 -3.80 -3.10 30.00
N ILE A 13 -2.99 -4.09 29.60
CA ILE A 13 -2.14 -4.01 28.41
C ILE A 13 -3.01 -3.84 27.15
N GLU A 14 -4.10 -4.59 27.04
CA GLU A 14 -5.01 -4.48 25.89
C GLU A 14 -5.69 -3.11 25.80
N ILE A 15 -6.15 -2.57 26.91
CA ILE A 15 -6.71 -1.21 26.97
C ILE A 15 -5.69 -0.17 26.53
N LEU A 16 -4.45 -0.25 27.04
CA LEU A 16 -3.37 0.66 26.67
C LEU A 16 -3.01 0.56 25.19
N ASN A 17 -2.98 -0.65 24.65
CA ASN A 17 -2.70 -0.87 23.23
C ASN A 17 -3.83 -0.32 22.34
N ASN A 18 -5.09 -0.49 22.73
CA ASN A 18 -6.23 0.09 22.01
C ASN A 18 -6.20 1.62 22.05
N PHE A 19 -5.84 2.22 23.18
CA PHE A 19 -5.68 3.66 23.30
C PHE A 19 -4.53 4.19 22.43
N ARG A 20 -3.36 3.54 22.46
CA ARG A 20 -2.21 3.89 21.60
C ARG A 20 -2.57 3.84 20.10
N ARG A 21 -3.29 2.80 19.67
CA ARG A 21 -3.76 2.68 18.26
C ARG A 21 -4.69 3.82 17.86
N ARG A 22 -5.60 4.24 18.76
CA ARG A 22 -6.47 5.39 18.51
C ARG A 22 -5.67 6.69 18.40
N LEU A 23 -4.72 6.92 19.29
CA LEU A 23 -3.83 8.07 19.20
C LEU A 23 -3.04 8.08 17.88
N GLN A 24 -2.48 6.94 17.48
CA GLN A 24 -1.76 6.80 16.22
C GLN A 24 -2.66 7.13 15.02
N SER A 25 -3.90 6.66 14.99
CA SER A 25 -4.85 6.95 13.93
C SER A 25 -5.19 8.45 13.85
N VAL A 26 -5.39 9.10 15.00
CA VAL A 26 -5.64 10.55 15.06
C VAL A 26 -4.39 11.32 14.59
N GLN A 27 -3.22 10.96 15.10
CA GLN A 27 -1.95 11.58 14.70
C GLN A 27 -1.72 11.43 13.19
N TRP A 28 -1.97 10.24 12.64
CA TRP A 28 -1.89 10.00 11.20
C TRP A 28 -2.70 11.02 10.39
N ARG A 29 -3.96 11.26 10.78
CA ARG A 29 -4.82 12.24 10.08
C ARG A 29 -4.33 13.67 10.22
N LEU A 30 -3.75 14.03 11.36
CA LEU A 30 -3.17 15.37 11.57
C LEU A 30 -1.92 15.60 10.72
N ASP A 31 -1.07 14.57 10.58
CA ASP A 31 0.19 14.65 9.83
C ASP A 31 -0.02 14.47 8.31
N ASN A 32 -1.13 13.84 7.90
CA ASN A 32 -1.43 13.49 6.51
C ASN A 32 -2.66 14.23 5.97
N LYS A 33 -2.76 15.54 6.20
CA LYS A 33 -3.88 16.37 5.71
C LYS A 33 -3.94 16.47 4.19
N HIS A 34 -2.81 16.20 3.51
CA HIS A 34 -2.66 16.24 2.05
C HIS A 34 -3.27 15.02 1.34
N ASN A 35 -3.70 14.00 2.08
CA ASN A 35 -4.38 12.82 1.54
C ASN A 35 -5.62 12.46 2.36
N TYR A 36 -6.36 11.42 1.94
CA TYR A 36 -7.61 10.97 2.57
C TYR A 36 -7.51 9.54 3.10
N THR A 37 -6.28 9.08 3.43
CA THR A 37 -6.07 7.74 3.95
C THR A 37 -6.35 7.65 5.44
N SER A 38 -6.72 6.47 5.91
CA SER A 38 -6.81 6.10 7.32
C SER A 38 -5.92 4.89 7.61
N LEU A 39 -5.58 4.67 8.88
CA LEU A 39 -4.83 3.48 9.29
C LEU A 39 -5.76 2.42 9.87
N SER A 40 -5.61 1.19 9.42
CA SER A 40 -6.15 0.01 10.08
C SER A 40 -5.51 -0.17 11.47
N LYS A 41 -6.27 -0.80 12.38
CA LYS A 41 -5.78 -1.19 13.70
C LYS A 41 -4.59 -2.18 13.68
N ASN A 42 -4.33 -2.82 12.54
CA ASN A 42 -3.22 -3.77 12.38
C ASN A 42 -1.87 -3.09 12.16
N VAL A 43 -1.87 -1.81 11.77
CA VAL A 43 -0.63 -1.05 11.60
C VAL A 43 0.02 -0.80 12.95
N LYS A 44 1.19 -1.42 13.18
CA LYS A 44 1.95 -1.29 14.43
C LYS A 44 2.79 -0.01 14.46
N ASP A 45 3.45 0.32 13.36
CA ASP A 45 4.29 1.52 13.21
C ASP A 45 3.94 2.27 11.93
N SER A 46 3.41 3.48 12.06
CA SER A 46 3.08 4.35 10.93
C SER A 46 4.30 5.06 10.32
N LYS A 47 5.46 5.07 10.99
CA LYS A 47 6.66 5.75 10.51
C LYS A 47 7.28 5.09 9.28
N ILE A 48 7.00 3.79 9.07
CA ILE A 48 7.45 3.04 7.89
C ILE A 48 6.54 3.26 6.68
N ILE A 49 5.47 4.05 6.81
CA ILE A 49 4.48 4.31 5.77
C ILE A 49 4.59 5.75 5.31
N LYS A 50 4.66 5.94 3.98
CA LYS A 50 4.58 7.26 3.34
C LYS A 50 3.47 7.25 2.31
N VAL A 51 2.69 8.32 2.23
CA VAL A 51 1.57 8.46 1.30
C VAL A 51 1.59 9.83 0.64
N GLY A 52 1.44 9.85 -0.67
CA GLY A 52 1.37 11.06 -1.47
C GLY A 52 0.02 11.79 -1.40
N ASN A 53 -0.09 12.87 -2.16
CA ASN A 53 -1.25 13.75 -2.18
C ASN A 53 -2.49 13.04 -2.75
N PHE A 54 -3.66 13.35 -2.20
CA PHE A 54 -4.99 12.95 -2.67
C PHE A 54 -5.26 11.44 -2.70
N SER A 55 -4.31 10.60 -2.29
CA SER A 55 -4.54 9.16 -2.15
C SER A 55 -5.56 8.88 -1.05
N TYR A 56 -6.40 7.86 -1.22
CA TYR A 56 -7.48 7.56 -0.28
C TYR A 56 -7.66 6.06 -0.03
N GLY A 57 -8.33 5.73 1.07
CA GLY A 57 -8.65 4.39 1.52
C GLY A 57 -7.99 4.02 2.85
N GLU A 58 -8.31 2.84 3.36
CA GLU A 58 -7.72 2.33 4.59
C GLU A 58 -6.40 1.61 4.27
N ILE A 59 -5.34 1.99 4.96
CA ILE A 59 -4.04 1.32 4.89
C ILE A 59 -4.01 0.22 5.95
N ASN A 60 -4.02 -1.03 5.51
CA ASN A 60 -3.84 -2.20 6.34
C ASN A 60 -2.49 -2.84 5.99
N ALA A 61 -1.50 -2.67 6.86
CA ALA A 61 -0.14 -3.13 6.63
C ALA A 61 0.33 -4.00 7.81
N GLU A 62 0.82 -5.19 7.49
CA GLU A 62 1.43 -6.10 8.43
C GLU A 62 2.95 -5.96 8.40
N SER A 63 3.52 -5.65 9.56
CA SER A 63 4.95 -5.46 9.79
C SER A 63 5.47 -6.47 10.81
N PHE A 64 6.68 -6.94 10.59
CA PHE A 64 7.39 -7.93 11.41
C PHE A 64 8.67 -7.33 12.02
N GLU A 65 8.73 -5.99 12.07
CA GLU A 65 9.81 -5.22 12.71
C GLU A 65 11.18 -5.34 12.03
N ASN A 66 11.21 -5.75 10.76
CA ASN A 66 12.43 -5.70 9.97
C ASN A 66 12.69 -4.26 9.52
N LYS A 67 13.95 -3.80 9.66
CA LYS A 67 14.37 -2.40 9.35
C LYS A 67 14.16 -2.00 7.88
N ASP A 68 14.10 -2.97 6.98
CA ASP A 68 13.96 -2.76 5.54
C ASP A 68 12.49 -2.76 5.09
N GLU A 69 11.56 -3.01 6.00
CA GLU A 69 10.12 -2.91 5.74
C GLU A 69 9.69 -1.46 5.55
N LYS A 70 9.06 -1.16 4.41
CA LYS A 70 8.47 0.15 4.12
C LYS A 70 7.27 -0.01 3.20
N LEU A 71 6.31 0.90 3.34
CA LEU A 71 5.21 1.07 2.41
C LEU A 71 5.24 2.51 1.87
N ILE A 72 5.44 2.64 0.57
CA ILE A 72 5.48 3.92 -0.12
C ILE A 72 4.33 3.95 -1.11
N ILE A 73 3.39 4.88 -0.92
CA ILE A 73 2.22 5.08 -1.75
C ILE A 73 2.34 6.47 -2.38
N GLY A 74 2.20 6.54 -3.70
CA GLY A 74 2.25 7.75 -4.49
C GLY A 74 1.02 8.64 -4.34
N ASN A 75 0.84 9.52 -5.31
CA ASN A 75 -0.26 10.49 -5.38
C ASN A 75 -1.47 9.88 -6.11
N PHE A 76 -2.68 10.33 -5.75
CA PHE A 76 -3.93 9.95 -6.43
C PHE A 76 -4.18 8.44 -6.46
N VAL A 77 -3.66 7.69 -5.49
CA VAL A 77 -3.88 6.23 -5.38
C VAL A 77 -5.23 5.94 -4.77
N SER A 78 -5.99 5.04 -5.40
CA SER A 78 -7.29 4.57 -4.94
C SER A 78 -7.13 3.19 -4.28
N ILE A 79 -7.37 3.09 -2.97
CA ILE A 79 -7.28 1.83 -2.22
C ILE A 79 -8.69 1.42 -1.77
N ALA A 80 -9.17 0.31 -2.31
CA ALA A 80 -10.47 -0.24 -1.94
C ALA A 80 -10.41 -0.92 -0.54
N PRO A 81 -11.56 -1.24 0.08
CA PRO A 81 -11.59 -1.94 1.36
C PRO A 81 -10.85 -3.29 1.36
N ASN A 82 -10.30 -3.63 2.54
CA ASN A 82 -9.64 -4.91 2.81
C ASN A 82 -8.39 -5.19 1.96
N VAL A 83 -7.74 -4.16 1.44
CA VAL A 83 -6.40 -4.33 0.84
C VAL A 83 -5.40 -4.58 1.96
N LEU A 84 -4.56 -5.61 1.80
CA LEU A 84 -3.53 -5.99 2.76
C LEU A 84 -2.13 -5.86 2.14
N PHE A 85 -1.27 -5.08 2.78
CA PHE A 85 0.14 -4.97 2.43
C PHE A 85 0.97 -5.78 3.43
N ILE A 86 1.59 -6.89 2.98
CA ILE A 86 2.45 -7.76 3.81
C ILE A 86 3.89 -7.31 3.60
N LEU A 87 4.45 -6.57 4.58
CA LEU A 87 5.75 -5.92 4.43
C LEU A 87 6.94 -6.85 4.66
N GLY A 88 6.71 -7.99 5.30
CA GLY A 88 7.75 -8.96 5.65
C GLY A 88 7.17 -10.28 6.12
N GLY A 89 7.85 -10.93 7.06
CA GLY A 89 7.41 -12.20 7.65
C GLY A 89 7.70 -13.42 6.77
N ASN A 90 8.55 -13.28 5.77
CA ASN A 90 8.99 -14.42 4.97
C ASN A 90 9.95 -15.29 5.80
N HIS A 91 9.70 -16.59 5.83
CA HIS A 91 10.60 -17.53 6.45
C HIS A 91 11.70 -17.98 5.48
N GLN A 92 12.81 -18.48 6.04
CA GLN A 92 13.87 -19.10 5.24
C GLN A 92 13.35 -20.41 4.66
N ILE A 93 13.53 -20.60 3.36
CA ILE A 93 12.99 -21.76 2.62
C ILE A 93 14.06 -22.77 2.20
N ASP A 94 15.34 -22.41 2.33
CA ASP A 94 16.52 -23.16 1.90
C ASP A 94 17.35 -23.70 3.08
N THR A 95 16.78 -23.65 4.29
CA THR A 95 17.38 -24.19 5.52
C THR A 95 16.77 -25.55 5.90
N PHE A 96 17.30 -26.19 6.92
CA PHE A 96 16.80 -27.48 7.41
C PHE A 96 15.30 -27.48 7.74
N THR A 97 14.78 -26.35 8.22
CA THR A 97 13.36 -26.13 8.50
C THR A 97 13.00 -24.66 8.28
N CYS A 98 11.81 -24.40 7.76
CA CYS A 98 11.25 -23.05 7.70
C CYS A 98 10.66 -22.58 9.04
N TYR A 99 10.69 -23.41 10.09
CA TYR A 99 10.21 -23.01 11.41
C TYR A 99 11.18 -22.02 12.05
N PRO A 100 10.69 -20.90 12.63
CA PRO A 100 11.52 -19.81 13.14
C PRO A 100 12.13 -20.18 14.50
N LEU A 101 13.14 -21.07 14.52
CA LEU A 101 13.72 -21.62 15.74
C LEU A 101 14.35 -20.54 16.62
N LYS A 102 15.03 -19.55 16.05
CA LYS A 102 15.68 -18.48 16.81
C LYS A 102 14.64 -17.61 17.51
N ALA A 103 13.64 -17.15 16.80
CA ALA A 103 12.58 -16.30 17.35
C ALA A 103 11.75 -17.04 18.43
N GLN A 104 11.58 -18.35 18.30
CA GLN A 104 10.76 -19.13 19.23
C GLN A 104 11.53 -19.59 20.48
N PHE A 105 12.84 -19.86 20.37
CA PHE A 105 13.58 -20.48 21.44
C PHE A 105 14.74 -19.64 22.00
N LEU A 106 15.23 -18.65 21.26
CA LEU A 106 16.39 -17.87 21.69
C LEU A 106 16.05 -16.38 21.86
N GLU A 107 15.67 -15.69 20.76
CA GLU A 107 15.48 -14.25 20.75
C GLU A 107 14.16 -13.89 20.08
N PRO A 108 13.22 -13.24 20.79
CA PRO A 108 12.07 -12.62 20.15
C PRO A 108 12.52 -11.61 19.08
N TYR A 109 11.84 -11.60 17.92
CA TYR A 109 12.10 -10.67 16.82
C TYR A 109 13.45 -10.82 16.10
N CYS A 110 13.86 -12.06 15.85
CA CYS A 110 15.03 -12.34 15.01
C CYS A 110 14.75 -11.99 13.55
N ASN A 111 15.47 -11.03 12.98
CA ASN A 111 15.32 -10.62 11.57
C ASN A 111 15.63 -11.75 10.57
N GLU A 112 16.39 -12.77 10.99
CA GLU A 112 16.65 -13.95 10.17
C GLU A 112 15.42 -14.82 9.98
N ASP A 113 14.51 -14.82 10.97
CA ASP A 113 13.29 -15.63 10.96
C ASP A 113 12.07 -14.88 10.38
N ALA A 114 12.16 -13.55 10.24
CA ALA A 114 11.11 -12.71 9.69
C ALA A 114 11.68 -11.79 8.59
N GLN A 115 11.99 -12.39 7.43
CA GLN A 115 12.63 -11.71 6.32
C GLN A 115 11.63 -10.84 5.54
N THR A 116 12.16 -9.83 4.85
CA THR A 116 11.44 -9.05 3.84
C THR A 116 12.19 -9.07 2.51
N LYS A 117 11.45 -8.94 1.40
CA LYS A 117 12.04 -8.74 0.07
C LYS A 117 12.27 -7.24 -0.24
N GLY A 118 12.06 -6.38 0.76
CA GLY A 118 12.19 -4.95 0.63
C GLY A 118 10.85 -4.20 0.64
N PRO A 119 10.89 -2.90 0.33
CA PRO A 119 9.70 -2.04 0.38
C PRO A 119 8.63 -2.45 -0.62
N ILE A 120 7.38 -2.20 -0.26
CA ILE A 120 6.28 -2.15 -1.23
C ILE A 120 6.18 -0.72 -1.73
N ILE A 121 6.19 -0.55 -3.06
CA ILE A 121 6.08 0.75 -3.73
C ILE A 121 4.84 0.74 -4.61
N VAL A 122 3.90 1.62 -4.33
CA VAL A 122 2.72 1.89 -5.16
C VAL A 122 2.91 3.27 -5.79
N GLU A 123 3.12 3.32 -7.10
CA GLU A 123 3.29 4.58 -7.82
C GLU A 123 1.97 5.34 -7.95
N ASP A 124 2.03 6.51 -8.57
CA ASP A 124 0.89 7.42 -8.70
C ASP A 124 -0.28 6.81 -9.48
N GLU A 125 -1.49 7.25 -9.15
CA GLU A 125 -2.71 6.94 -9.92
C GLU A 125 -3.08 5.45 -9.99
N VAL A 126 -2.50 4.62 -9.14
CA VAL A 126 -2.81 3.19 -9.06
C VAL A 126 -4.20 2.99 -8.44
N TRP A 127 -4.96 2.04 -9.01
CA TRP A 127 -6.20 1.56 -8.40
C TRP A 127 -6.03 0.12 -7.92
N ILE A 128 -6.21 -0.07 -6.61
CA ILE A 128 -6.17 -1.39 -5.97
C ILE A 128 -7.59 -1.78 -5.56
N GLY A 129 -8.08 -2.87 -6.14
CA GLY A 129 -9.42 -3.40 -5.89
C GLY A 129 -9.58 -4.05 -4.52
N ASN A 130 -10.82 -4.37 -4.14
CA ASN A 130 -11.15 -4.97 -2.84
C ASN A 130 -10.44 -6.31 -2.60
N ASN A 131 -10.07 -6.57 -1.33
CA ASN A 131 -9.48 -7.84 -0.90
C ASN A 131 -8.19 -8.23 -1.64
N VAL A 132 -7.42 -7.26 -2.13
CA VAL A 132 -6.11 -7.49 -2.74
C VAL A 132 -5.06 -7.68 -1.66
N ILE A 133 -4.15 -8.62 -1.87
CA ILE A 133 -2.95 -8.83 -1.04
C ILE A 133 -1.72 -8.46 -1.87
N VAL A 134 -0.86 -7.60 -1.32
CA VAL A 134 0.41 -7.21 -1.93
C VAL A 134 1.57 -7.72 -1.07
N MET A 135 2.46 -8.52 -1.67
CA MET A 135 3.60 -9.10 -0.98
C MET A 135 4.78 -8.11 -0.89
N SER A 136 5.70 -8.35 0.05
CA SER A 136 6.91 -7.53 0.23
C SER A 136 7.80 -7.47 -1.02
N GLY A 137 8.48 -6.33 -1.21
CA GLY A 137 9.40 -6.09 -2.31
C GLY A 137 8.73 -5.83 -3.66
N ILE A 138 7.42 -5.59 -3.71
CA ILE A 138 6.66 -5.39 -4.94
C ILE A 138 6.55 -3.92 -5.31
N LYS A 139 6.76 -3.63 -6.60
CA LYS A 139 6.47 -2.34 -7.22
C LYS A 139 5.22 -2.44 -8.10
N ILE A 140 4.23 -1.57 -7.82
CA ILE A 140 3.04 -1.39 -8.66
C ILE A 140 3.21 -0.09 -9.44
N GLY A 141 3.37 -0.21 -10.76
CA GLY A 141 3.67 0.90 -11.65
C GLY A 141 2.49 1.86 -11.80
N LYS A 142 2.83 3.11 -12.16
CA LYS A 142 1.91 4.24 -12.33
C LYS A 142 0.66 3.88 -13.10
N GLY A 143 -0.48 4.29 -12.59
CA GLY A 143 -1.76 4.10 -13.24
C GLY A 143 -2.17 2.64 -13.46
N ALA A 144 -1.50 1.66 -12.86
CA ALA A 144 -1.89 0.25 -12.92
C ALA A 144 -3.20 0.00 -12.17
N ILE A 145 -3.89 -1.06 -12.56
CA ILE A 145 -5.12 -1.52 -11.91
C ILE A 145 -4.91 -2.96 -11.43
N VAL A 146 -5.17 -3.18 -10.14
CA VAL A 146 -5.17 -4.51 -9.54
C VAL A 146 -6.62 -4.92 -9.27
N ALA A 147 -7.09 -5.95 -9.97
CA ALA A 147 -8.45 -6.45 -9.83
C ALA A 147 -8.71 -7.01 -8.42
N ALA A 148 -9.96 -6.91 -7.97
CA ALA A 148 -10.36 -7.40 -6.66
C ALA A 148 -10.01 -8.89 -6.43
N GLY A 149 -9.65 -9.24 -5.18
CA GLY A 149 -9.31 -10.61 -4.79
C GLY A 149 -7.95 -11.11 -5.30
N SER A 150 -7.10 -10.23 -5.82
CA SER A 150 -5.80 -10.62 -6.38
C SER A 150 -4.73 -10.75 -5.31
N VAL A 151 -3.74 -11.61 -5.57
CA VAL A 151 -2.50 -11.73 -4.77
C VAL A 151 -1.31 -11.32 -5.63
N VAL A 152 -0.75 -10.14 -5.34
CA VAL A 152 0.35 -9.56 -6.11
C VAL A 152 1.68 -10.08 -5.59
N THR A 153 2.35 -10.89 -6.39
CA THR A 153 3.62 -11.57 -6.06
C THR A 153 4.79 -11.16 -6.95
N LYS A 154 4.54 -10.30 -7.96
CA LYS A 154 5.53 -9.76 -8.90
C LYS A 154 5.20 -8.31 -9.20
N ASP A 155 6.20 -7.56 -9.63
CA ASP A 155 6.04 -6.18 -10.07
C ASP A 155 5.01 -6.05 -11.19
N ILE A 156 4.27 -4.94 -11.16
CA ILE A 156 3.24 -4.62 -12.14
C ILE A 156 3.71 -3.43 -12.98
N PRO A 157 3.75 -3.56 -14.31
CA PRO A 157 4.13 -2.45 -15.18
C PRO A 157 3.14 -1.28 -15.11
N PRO A 158 3.59 -0.05 -15.43
CA PRO A 158 2.69 1.10 -15.53
C PRO A 158 1.52 0.83 -16.49
N PHE A 159 0.32 1.28 -16.11
CA PHE A 159 -0.91 1.17 -16.88
C PHE A 159 -1.36 -0.26 -17.25
N ALA A 160 -0.78 -1.29 -16.63
CA ALA A 160 -1.26 -2.66 -16.77
C ALA A 160 -2.51 -2.90 -15.88
N ILE A 161 -3.41 -3.76 -16.37
CA ILE A 161 -4.48 -4.36 -15.57
C ILE A 161 -4.08 -5.79 -15.28
N VAL A 162 -4.04 -6.13 -13.98
CA VAL A 162 -3.69 -7.49 -13.52
C VAL A 162 -4.78 -8.04 -12.61
N GLY A 163 -4.86 -9.37 -12.48
CA GLY A 163 -5.83 -10.01 -11.59
C GLY A 163 -5.54 -11.48 -11.35
N GLY A 164 -6.14 -12.02 -10.29
CA GLY A 164 -6.07 -13.43 -9.91
C GLY A 164 -5.09 -13.73 -8.78
N ASN A 165 -4.96 -15.02 -8.44
CA ASN A 165 -4.03 -15.54 -7.42
C ASN A 165 -3.19 -16.69 -8.03
N PRO A 166 -1.87 -16.50 -8.27
CA PRO A 166 -1.20 -15.20 -8.24
C PRO A 166 -1.69 -14.26 -9.36
N ALA A 167 -1.57 -12.94 -9.14
CA ALA A 167 -1.97 -11.94 -10.11
C ALA A 167 -1.19 -12.09 -11.42
N LYS A 168 -1.91 -12.07 -12.53
CA LYS A 168 -1.38 -12.17 -13.89
C LYS A 168 -1.85 -11.00 -14.73
N PHE A 169 -1.08 -10.64 -15.73
CA PHE A 169 -1.44 -9.63 -16.72
C PHE A 169 -2.74 -10.03 -17.44
N ILE A 170 -3.67 -9.08 -17.55
CA ILE A 170 -4.94 -9.21 -18.26
C ILE A 170 -4.87 -8.43 -19.57
N LYS A 171 -4.60 -7.11 -19.48
CA LYS A 171 -4.48 -6.21 -20.63
C LYS A 171 -3.83 -4.89 -20.23
N TRP A 172 -3.44 -4.12 -21.22
CA TRP A 172 -3.09 -2.72 -21.05
C TRP A 172 -4.36 -1.83 -20.94
N ARG A 173 -4.28 -0.73 -20.21
CA ARG A 173 -5.35 0.28 -20.16
C ARG A 173 -5.50 1.02 -21.48
N PHE A 174 -4.38 1.28 -22.14
CA PHE A 174 -4.27 2.12 -23.33
C PHE A 174 -3.37 1.45 -24.37
N SER A 175 -3.28 2.03 -25.58
CA SER A 175 -2.28 1.66 -26.58
C SER A 175 -0.85 2.00 -26.07
N GLU A 176 0.17 1.35 -26.66
CA GLU A 176 1.57 1.59 -26.29
C GLU A 176 1.95 3.08 -26.47
N GLU A 177 1.51 3.72 -27.54
CA GLU A 177 1.71 5.14 -27.79
C GLU A 177 1.14 6.01 -26.66
N LEU A 178 -0.11 5.78 -26.28
CA LEU A 178 -0.75 6.53 -25.18
C LEU A 178 -0.11 6.27 -23.82
N ILE A 179 0.35 5.03 -23.57
CA ILE A 179 1.08 4.68 -22.35
C ILE A 179 2.37 5.47 -22.28
N SER A 180 3.15 5.53 -23.38
CA SER A 180 4.41 6.26 -23.44
C SER A 180 4.20 7.73 -23.07
N ILE A 181 3.27 8.39 -23.73
CA ILE A 181 2.96 9.81 -23.49
C ILE A 181 2.45 10.03 -22.06
N ARG A 182 1.51 9.19 -21.62
CA ARG A 182 0.86 9.33 -20.30
C ARG A 182 1.82 9.07 -19.13
N ASN A 183 2.82 8.24 -19.35
CA ASN A 183 3.82 7.92 -18.33
C ASN A 183 4.70 9.13 -17.99
N GLU A 184 4.93 10.01 -18.95
CA GLU A 184 5.70 11.25 -18.77
C GLU A 184 4.90 12.39 -18.14
N MET A 185 3.56 12.30 -18.15
CA MET A 185 2.69 13.33 -17.58
C MET A 185 2.55 13.13 -16.07
N ASP A 186 2.71 14.20 -15.31
CA ASP A 186 2.53 14.21 -13.85
C ASP A 186 1.27 15.01 -13.49
N LEU A 187 0.25 14.33 -12.95
CA LEU A 187 -1.00 14.96 -12.54
C LEU A 187 -0.81 15.96 -11.40
N THR A 188 0.26 15.82 -10.62
CA THR A 188 0.56 16.74 -9.49
C THR A 188 1.03 18.11 -9.94
N THR A 189 1.44 18.26 -11.20
CA THR A 189 1.86 19.55 -11.78
C THR A 189 0.68 20.45 -12.16
N ILE A 190 -0.52 19.89 -12.27
CA ILE A 190 -1.74 20.65 -12.59
C ILE A 190 -2.39 21.11 -11.29
N GLU A 191 -2.65 22.40 -11.17
CA GLU A 191 -3.30 22.95 -10.00
C GLU A 191 -4.70 22.38 -9.80
N LEU A 192 -5.09 22.14 -8.54
CA LEU A 192 -6.39 21.55 -8.21
C LEU A 192 -7.58 22.41 -8.69
N THR A 193 -7.42 23.72 -8.71
CA THR A 193 -8.40 24.67 -9.27
C THR A 193 -8.62 24.43 -10.75
N THR A 194 -7.52 24.29 -11.51
CA THR A 194 -7.54 23.99 -12.95
C THR A 194 -8.20 22.65 -13.23
N ILE A 195 -7.89 21.62 -12.43
CA ILE A 195 -8.55 20.30 -12.54
C ILE A 195 -10.07 20.43 -12.32
N LYS A 196 -10.50 21.18 -11.28
CA LYS A 196 -11.93 21.37 -10.98
C LYS A 196 -12.67 22.11 -12.09
N GLU A 197 -12.07 23.16 -12.64
CA GLU A 197 -12.67 23.96 -13.71
C GLU A 197 -12.77 23.17 -15.03
N ASN A 198 -11.91 22.18 -15.23
CA ASN A 198 -11.85 21.37 -16.44
C ASN A 198 -12.19 19.90 -16.19
N ILE A 199 -12.97 19.59 -15.14
CA ILE A 199 -13.19 18.23 -14.67
C ILE A 199 -13.71 17.30 -15.77
N ASP A 200 -14.62 17.76 -16.61
CA ASP A 200 -15.21 16.98 -17.70
C ASP A 200 -14.16 16.54 -18.75
N LEU A 201 -13.07 17.30 -18.91
CA LEU A 201 -11.99 16.93 -19.82
C LEU A 201 -11.26 15.67 -19.32
N PHE A 202 -11.06 15.54 -18.00
CA PHE A 202 -10.40 14.39 -17.40
C PHE A 202 -11.25 13.10 -17.41
N TYR A 203 -12.55 13.21 -17.70
CA TYR A 203 -13.47 12.07 -17.83
C TYR A 203 -13.72 11.63 -19.29
N LYS A 204 -13.17 12.36 -20.27
CA LYS A 204 -13.22 11.93 -21.67
C LYS A 204 -12.38 10.67 -21.88
N PRO A 205 -12.76 9.80 -22.85
CA PRO A 205 -11.87 8.74 -23.29
C PRO A 205 -10.50 9.31 -23.67
N LEU A 206 -9.44 8.63 -23.22
CA LEU A 206 -8.08 9.11 -23.46
C LEU A 206 -7.68 8.82 -24.91
N ASP A 207 -7.41 9.90 -25.65
CA ASP A 207 -6.81 9.89 -26.99
C ASP A 207 -5.77 11.03 -27.08
N ILE A 208 -5.11 11.15 -28.22
CA ILE A 208 -4.08 12.18 -28.46
C ILE A 208 -4.68 13.58 -28.30
N ASN A 209 -5.88 13.83 -28.83
CA ASN A 209 -6.52 15.15 -28.73
C ASN A 209 -6.81 15.53 -27.28
N THR A 210 -7.32 14.58 -26.49
CA THR A 210 -7.59 14.77 -25.07
C THR A 210 -6.29 15.06 -24.29
N ILE A 211 -5.21 14.33 -24.60
CA ILE A 211 -3.88 14.57 -24.02
C ILE A 211 -3.38 15.99 -24.35
N ASP A 212 -3.47 16.40 -25.61
CA ASP A 212 -3.02 17.72 -26.05
C ASP A 212 -3.81 18.88 -25.41
N LEU A 213 -5.09 18.66 -25.13
CA LEU A 213 -5.89 19.60 -24.35
C LEU A 213 -5.45 19.69 -22.89
N ILE A 214 -5.20 18.54 -22.25
CA ILE A 214 -4.74 18.48 -20.86
C ILE A 214 -3.35 19.11 -20.70
N LYS A 215 -2.45 18.92 -21.67
CA LYS A 215 -1.10 19.51 -21.65
C LYS A 215 -1.09 21.05 -21.74
N LYS A 216 -2.18 21.65 -22.16
CA LYS A 216 -2.33 23.12 -22.27
C LYS A 216 -2.87 23.75 -20.99
N LEU A 217 -3.27 22.94 -20.02
CA LEU A 217 -3.71 23.37 -18.70
C LEU A 217 -2.52 23.72 -17.80
#